data_0ec6c8e027d5ede4703286f2d3383699
#
_entry.id   0ec6c8e027d5ede4703286f2d3383699
#
_cell.length_a   1.000
_cell.length_b   1.000
_cell.length_c   1.000
_cell.angle_alpha   90.00
_cell.angle_beta   90.00
_cell.angle_gamma   90.00
#
_symmetry.space_group_name_H-M   'P 1'
#
loop_
_entity.id
_entity.type
_entity.pdbx_description
1 polymer ?
#
loop_
_entity_poly.entity_id
_entity_poly.type
_entity_poly.pdbx_seq_one_letter_code
_entity_poly.pdbx_strand_id
1 'polypeptide(L)'
;ARVSGSARVYGSARVYGSAWVYGSAWVYGSARVARRGDIADTRHVLTIGPVGSAGRHVTIHRHYDGPNSTTWGHLIIAGCWDGTADQLDHRIHDEGEHGWDRDDIDLWRTDYEGVIALARARTAEWAAEPLTSSDHERWEQVTA
;
A
#
# COMPACT_ATOMS: atom_id res chain seq x y z
N ALA A 1 -6.76 13.73 -3.62
CA ALA A 1 -5.47 13.63 -2.95
C ALA A 1 -5.14 14.92 -2.23
N ARG A 2 -4.50 14.81 -1.08
CA ARG A 2 -4.10 15.98 -0.28
C ARG A 2 -2.67 15.79 0.19
N VAL A 3 -1.84 16.80 -0.03
CA VAL A 3 -0.46 16.87 0.49
C VAL A 3 -0.37 18.14 1.34
N SER A 4 0.01 18.01 2.60
CA SER A 4 0.00 19.14 3.54
C SER A 4 1.15 19.07 4.55
N GLY A 5 1.27 20.11 5.39
CA GLY A 5 2.33 20.19 6.37
C GLY A 5 3.71 20.26 5.74
N SER A 6 4.67 19.55 6.30
CA SER A 6 6.05 19.47 5.79
C SER A 6 6.27 18.28 4.85
N ALA A 7 5.20 17.62 4.43
CA ALA A 7 5.27 16.46 3.55
C ALA A 7 5.82 16.83 2.17
N ARG A 8 6.55 15.90 1.57
CA ARG A 8 7.12 16.07 0.23
C ARG A 8 6.76 14.88 -0.66
N VAL A 9 6.31 15.19 -1.86
CA VAL A 9 6.08 14.21 -2.93
C VAL A 9 6.94 14.62 -4.12
N TYR A 10 7.86 13.78 -4.52
CA TYR A 10 8.81 14.13 -5.58
C TYR A 10 9.26 12.90 -6.40
N GLY A 11 10.10 13.14 -7.40
CA GLY A 11 10.49 12.12 -8.35
C GLY A 11 9.30 11.71 -9.23
N SER A 12 9.15 10.43 -9.47
CA SER A 12 8.02 9.87 -10.22
C SER A 12 6.86 9.43 -9.35
N ALA A 13 6.87 9.81 -8.06
CA ALA A 13 5.82 9.43 -7.12
C ALA A 13 4.48 10.06 -7.47
N ARG A 14 3.41 9.33 -7.17
CA ARG A 14 2.04 9.76 -7.43
C ARG A 14 1.17 9.58 -6.19
N VAL A 15 0.38 10.59 -5.88
CA VAL A 15 -0.63 10.55 -4.82
C VAL A 15 -1.97 10.88 -5.47
N TYR A 16 -2.91 9.97 -5.42
CA TYR A 16 -4.19 10.10 -6.12
C TYR A 16 -5.36 9.52 -5.30
N GLY A 17 -6.57 9.65 -5.83
CA GLY A 17 -7.78 9.26 -5.11
C GLY A 17 -7.99 10.14 -3.88
N SER A 18 -8.41 9.56 -2.79
CA SER A 18 -8.66 10.27 -1.53
C SER A 18 -7.45 10.29 -0.59
N ALA A 19 -6.30 9.85 -1.04
CA ALA A 19 -5.10 9.71 -0.22
C ALA A 19 -4.62 11.03 0.39
N TRP A 20 -4.07 10.94 1.60
CA TRP A 20 -3.49 12.05 2.33
C TRP A 20 -2.02 11.77 2.64
N VAL A 21 -1.16 12.74 2.33
CA VAL A 21 0.26 12.74 2.71
C VAL A 21 0.49 14.01 3.53
N TYR A 22 0.94 13.86 4.76
CA TYR A 22 1.05 14.97 5.70
C TYR A 22 2.18 14.73 6.71
N GLY A 23 2.30 15.61 7.69
CA GLY A 23 3.36 15.49 8.70
C GLY A 23 4.74 15.65 8.09
N SER A 24 5.64 14.74 8.40
CA SER A 24 7.01 14.73 7.90
C SER A 24 7.25 13.69 6.81
N ALA A 25 6.21 13.17 6.19
CA ALA A 25 6.30 12.11 5.21
C ALA A 25 6.99 12.56 3.92
N TRP A 26 7.83 11.67 3.39
CA TRP A 26 8.44 11.83 2.07
C TRP A 26 8.00 10.67 1.20
N VAL A 27 7.39 10.98 0.07
CA VAL A 27 6.95 10.00 -0.93
C VAL A 27 7.72 10.28 -2.21
N TYR A 28 8.52 9.33 -2.65
CA TYR A 28 9.46 9.56 -3.75
C TYR A 28 9.71 8.28 -4.56
N GLY A 29 10.61 8.38 -5.52
CA GLY A 29 10.90 7.27 -6.42
C GLY A 29 9.71 6.96 -7.30
N SER A 30 9.35 5.70 -7.41
CA SER A 30 8.19 5.23 -8.17
C SER A 30 6.98 4.91 -7.27
N ALA A 31 6.95 5.40 -6.04
CA ALA A 31 5.88 5.13 -5.09
C ALA A 31 4.54 5.67 -5.58
N ARG A 32 3.48 4.91 -5.32
CA ARG A 32 2.10 5.32 -5.60
C ARG A 32 1.28 5.18 -4.33
N VAL A 33 0.57 6.24 -3.96
CA VAL A 33 -0.33 6.25 -2.81
C VAL A 33 -1.73 6.54 -3.33
N ALA A 34 -2.67 5.67 -3.04
CA ALA A 34 -4.00 5.70 -3.64
C ALA A 34 -5.10 5.45 -2.61
N ARG A 35 -6.35 5.50 -3.08
CA ARG A 35 -7.55 5.21 -2.31
C ARG A 35 -7.57 5.99 -1.00
N ARG A 36 -7.65 5.32 0.14
CA ARG A 36 -7.63 5.95 1.46
C ARG A 36 -6.27 5.76 2.15
N GLY A 37 -5.20 5.92 1.37
CA GLY A 37 -3.83 5.96 1.90
C GLY A 37 -3.65 7.11 2.87
N ASP A 38 -3.06 6.83 4.03
CA ASP A 38 -2.85 7.80 5.10
C ASP A 38 -1.39 7.76 5.50
N ILE A 39 -0.64 8.73 5.02
CA ILE A 39 0.82 8.75 5.10
C ILE A 39 1.26 9.96 5.90
N ALA A 40 1.60 9.75 7.17
CA ALA A 40 2.08 10.77 8.08
C ALA A 40 3.58 10.71 8.33
N ASP A 41 4.22 9.61 7.93
CA ASP A 41 5.63 9.32 8.17
C ASP A 41 6.18 8.53 6.98
N THR A 42 7.48 8.63 6.74
CA THR A 42 8.13 7.90 5.65
C THR A 42 8.00 6.39 5.80
N ARG A 43 7.88 5.87 7.02
CA ARG A 43 7.66 4.44 7.27
C ARG A 43 6.25 3.95 6.90
N HIS A 44 5.33 4.83 6.59
CA HIS A 44 3.97 4.46 6.18
C HIS A 44 3.86 4.08 4.70
N VAL A 45 4.95 4.16 3.96
CA VAL A 45 5.01 3.80 2.54
C VAL A 45 6.37 3.19 2.21
N LEU A 46 6.37 2.17 1.37
CA LEU A 46 7.61 1.62 0.82
C LEU A 46 7.38 1.11 -0.60
N THR A 47 8.45 1.10 -1.37
CA THR A 47 8.45 0.59 -2.74
C THR A 47 9.50 -0.50 -2.86
N ILE A 48 9.12 -1.59 -3.51
CA ILE A 48 9.95 -2.75 -3.74
C ILE A 48 10.01 -3.02 -5.24
N GLY A 49 11.16 -3.29 -5.76
CA GLY A 49 11.29 -3.66 -7.16
C GLY A 49 12.72 -3.74 -7.66
N PRO A 50 12.89 -4.35 -8.84
CA PRO A 50 11.85 -4.97 -9.67
C PRO A 50 11.38 -6.32 -9.10
N VAL A 51 10.10 -6.60 -9.20
CA VAL A 51 9.49 -7.88 -8.78
C VAL A 51 8.54 -8.40 -9.87
N GLY A 52 8.39 -9.70 -9.91
CA GLY A 52 7.46 -10.38 -10.82
C GLY A 52 7.94 -10.38 -12.27
N SER A 53 7.10 -10.93 -13.14
CA SER A 53 7.42 -11.16 -14.54
C SER A 53 7.63 -9.90 -15.36
N ALA A 54 6.97 -8.80 -14.98
CA ALA A 54 7.07 -7.53 -15.70
C ALA A 54 8.12 -6.58 -15.09
N GLY A 55 8.89 -7.03 -14.10
CA GLY A 55 9.88 -6.18 -13.44
C GLY A 55 9.25 -4.96 -12.78
N ARG A 56 8.13 -5.13 -12.13
CA ARG A 56 7.34 -4.02 -11.58
C ARG A 56 7.91 -3.49 -10.29
N HIS A 57 7.65 -2.21 -10.02
CA HIS A 57 7.82 -1.61 -8.71
C HIS A 57 6.49 -1.68 -7.98
N VAL A 58 6.49 -2.32 -6.81
CA VAL A 58 5.30 -2.51 -5.99
C VAL A 58 5.35 -1.54 -4.82
N THR A 59 4.26 -0.84 -4.56
CA THR A 59 4.11 0.02 -3.39
C THR A 59 3.26 -0.66 -2.33
N ILE A 60 3.70 -0.59 -1.09
CA ILE A 60 2.91 -0.96 0.09
C ILE A 60 2.74 0.31 0.91
N HIS A 61 1.52 0.70 1.26
CA HIS A 61 1.31 1.88 2.08
C HIS A 61 0.22 1.69 3.13
N ARG A 62 0.26 2.52 4.16
CA ARG A 62 -0.74 2.55 5.21
C ARG A 62 -2.08 2.99 4.64
N HIS A 63 -3.17 2.41 5.12
CA HIS A 63 -4.50 2.60 4.56
C HIS A 63 -5.56 2.65 5.66
N TYR A 64 -6.52 3.56 5.50
CA TYR A 64 -7.70 3.65 6.36
C TYR A 64 -8.79 2.72 5.82
N ASP A 65 -9.12 1.68 6.57
CA ASP A 65 -10.03 0.62 6.11
C ASP A 65 -11.51 0.90 6.39
N GLY A 66 -11.82 1.93 7.15
CA GLY A 66 -13.20 2.33 7.39
C GLY A 66 -13.52 2.64 8.85
N PRO A 67 -14.78 3.09 9.12
CA PRO A 67 -15.15 3.59 10.44
C PRO A 67 -15.20 2.53 11.54
N ASN A 68 -15.29 1.25 11.16
CA ASN A 68 -15.30 0.14 12.13
C ASN A 68 -13.90 -0.41 12.43
N SER A 69 -12.87 0.13 11.78
CA SER A 69 -11.50 -0.29 12.00
C SER A 69 -10.96 0.29 13.31
N THR A 70 -10.18 -0.49 14.05
CA THR A 70 -9.49 -0.06 15.27
C THR A 70 -8.00 0.17 15.03
N THR A 71 -7.47 -0.38 13.95
CA THR A 71 -6.07 -0.25 13.56
C THR A 71 -5.97 0.12 12.08
N TRP A 72 -4.79 0.63 11.69
CA TRP A 72 -4.48 0.90 10.29
C TRP A 72 -4.35 -0.39 9.49
N GLY A 73 -4.86 -0.38 8.27
CA GLY A 73 -4.64 -1.42 7.29
C GLY A 73 -3.52 -1.06 6.32
N HIS A 74 -3.45 -1.80 5.23
CA HIS A 74 -2.50 -1.56 4.15
C HIS A 74 -3.17 -1.68 2.78
N LEU A 75 -2.52 -1.09 1.78
CA LEU A 75 -2.81 -1.32 0.38
C LEU A 75 -1.52 -1.71 -0.33
N ILE A 76 -1.59 -2.71 -1.20
CA ILE A 76 -0.51 -3.11 -2.10
C ILE A 76 -0.90 -2.69 -3.50
N ILE A 77 -0.03 -1.97 -4.20
CA ILE A 77 -0.25 -1.55 -5.58
C ILE A 77 0.82 -2.18 -6.46
N ALA A 78 0.40 -3.02 -7.40
CA ALA A 78 1.27 -3.76 -8.30
C ALA A 78 0.75 -3.63 -9.74
N GLY A 79 1.36 -2.73 -10.51
CA GLY A 79 0.85 -2.41 -11.84
C GLY A 79 -0.52 -1.78 -11.80
N CYS A 80 -1.49 -2.34 -12.52
CA CYS A 80 -2.88 -1.90 -12.48
C CYS A 80 -3.72 -2.66 -11.45
N TRP A 81 -3.12 -3.56 -10.69
CA TRP A 81 -3.77 -4.28 -9.60
C TRP A 81 -3.50 -3.58 -8.26
N ASP A 82 -4.49 -3.53 -7.40
CA ASP A 82 -4.32 -3.17 -6.01
C ASP A 82 -5.18 -4.05 -5.10
N GLY A 83 -4.78 -4.15 -3.84
CA GLY A 83 -5.51 -4.94 -2.86
C GLY A 83 -4.69 -5.19 -1.60
N THR A 84 -5.19 -6.11 -0.77
CA THR A 84 -4.55 -6.51 0.48
C THR A 84 -3.60 -7.67 0.28
N ALA A 85 -2.80 -7.96 1.32
CA ALA A 85 -1.93 -9.14 1.35
C ALA A 85 -2.72 -10.43 1.16
N ASP A 86 -3.88 -10.56 1.80
CA ASP A 86 -4.73 -11.76 1.67
C ASP A 86 -5.25 -11.92 0.24
N GLN A 87 -5.66 -10.83 -0.39
CA GLN A 87 -6.12 -10.84 -1.78
C GLN A 87 -4.98 -11.18 -2.74
N LEU A 88 -3.79 -10.66 -2.51
CA LEU A 88 -2.62 -10.98 -3.32
C LEU A 88 -2.21 -12.44 -3.14
N ASP A 89 -2.24 -12.93 -1.92
CA ASP A 89 -1.94 -14.35 -1.61
C ASP A 89 -2.89 -15.29 -2.37
N HIS A 90 -4.18 -14.99 -2.36
CA HIS A 90 -5.16 -15.73 -3.15
C HIS A 90 -4.83 -15.66 -4.65
N ARG A 91 -4.55 -14.47 -5.17
CA ARG A 91 -4.28 -14.25 -6.59
C ARG A 91 -3.08 -15.03 -7.11
N ILE A 92 -1.98 -15.06 -6.36
CA ILE A 92 -0.75 -15.73 -6.81
C ILE A 92 -0.82 -17.26 -6.71
N HIS A 93 -1.81 -17.81 -6.00
CA HIS A 93 -2.03 -19.25 -5.89
C HIS A 93 -3.21 -19.74 -6.73
N ASP A 94 -3.98 -18.85 -7.34
CA ASP A 94 -5.07 -19.19 -8.24
C ASP A 94 -4.60 -19.19 -9.69
N GLU A 95 -4.53 -20.36 -10.31
CA GLU A 95 -4.04 -20.52 -11.68
C GLU A 95 -4.83 -19.72 -12.71
N GLY A 96 -6.09 -19.45 -12.46
CA GLY A 96 -6.93 -18.64 -13.35
C GLY A 96 -6.68 -17.15 -13.25
N GLU A 97 -6.12 -16.68 -12.14
CA GLU A 97 -5.93 -15.26 -11.87
C GLU A 97 -4.51 -14.75 -12.14
N HIS A 98 -3.47 -15.52 -11.81
CA HIS A 98 -2.11 -15.01 -11.92
C HIS A 98 -1.62 -14.86 -13.38
N GLY A 99 -2.08 -15.70 -14.30
CA GLY A 99 -1.74 -15.58 -15.72
C GLY A 99 -0.29 -15.87 -16.08
N TRP A 100 0.47 -16.52 -15.21
CA TRP A 100 1.88 -16.83 -15.43
C TRP A 100 2.07 -18.17 -16.15
N ASP A 101 3.14 -18.26 -16.91
CA ASP A 101 3.58 -19.52 -17.50
C ASP A 101 4.05 -20.48 -16.41
N ARG A 102 3.86 -21.78 -16.62
CA ARG A 102 4.20 -22.82 -15.64
C ARG A 102 5.65 -22.80 -15.19
N ASP A 103 6.57 -22.49 -16.12
CA ASP A 103 8.00 -22.50 -15.82
C ASP A 103 8.42 -21.35 -14.90
N ASP A 104 7.64 -20.27 -14.84
CA ASP A 104 7.95 -19.06 -14.12
C ASP A 104 7.18 -18.91 -12.81
N ILE A 105 6.15 -19.73 -12.59
CA ILE A 105 5.25 -19.61 -11.44
C ILE A 105 6.01 -19.57 -10.12
N ASP A 106 6.92 -20.51 -9.88
CA ASP A 106 7.63 -20.62 -8.61
C ASP A 106 8.51 -19.39 -8.36
N LEU A 107 9.15 -18.87 -9.41
CA LEU A 107 9.99 -17.69 -9.30
C LEU A 107 9.18 -16.43 -8.95
N TRP A 108 8.13 -16.19 -9.71
CA TRP A 108 7.31 -14.98 -9.50
C TRP A 108 6.51 -15.04 -8.22
N ARG A 109 6.03 -16.23 -7.86
CA ARG A 109 5.32 -16.43 -6.60
C ARG A 109 6.21 -16.14 -5.41
N THR A 110 7.46 -16.56 -5.42
CA THR A 110 8.42 -16.26 -4.36
C THR A 110 8.59 -14.75 -4.14
N ASP A 111 8.71 -13.99 -5.22
CA ASP A 111 8.79 -12.52 -5.13
C ASP A 111 7.56 -11.94 -4.42
N TYR A 112 6.37 -12.33 -4.86
CA TYR A 112 5.13 -11.80 -4.28
C TYR A 112 4.83 -12.31 -2.87
N GLU A 113 5.28 -13.50 -2.52
CA GLU A 113 5.24 -13.99 -1.14
C GLU A 113 6.07 -13.10 -0.21
N GLY A 114 7.21 -12.60 -0.69
CA GLY A 114 8.02 -11.62 0.02
C GLY A 114 7.30 -10.28 0.20
N VAL A 115 6.61 -9.81 -0.82
CA VAL A 115 5.78 -8.59 -0.75
C VAL A 115 4.67 -8.75 0.29
N ILE A 116 3.99 -9.89 0.28
CA ILE A 116 2.92 -10.22 1.24
C ILE A 116 3.46 -10.22 2.67
N ALA A 117 4.58 -10.88 2.91
CA ALA A 117 5.21 -10.94 4.23
C ALA A 117 5.58 -9.55 4.73
N LEU A 118 6.13 -8.71 3.87
CA LEU A 118 6.52 -7.35 4.23
C LEU A 118 5.30 -6.46 4.51
N ALA A 119 4.23 -6.59 3.73
CA ALA A 119 2.98 -5.87 3.97
C ALA A 119 2.40 -6.22 5.34
N ARG A 120 2.40 -7.49 5.70
CA ARG A 120 1.93 -7.95 7.02
C ARG A 120 2.80 -7.45 8.16
N ALA A 121 4.12 -7.45 7.98
CA ALA A 121 5.06 -6.95 8.97
C ALA A 121 4.89 -5.45 9.22
N ARG A 122 4.73 -4.66 8.15
CA ARG A 122 4.48 -3.21 8.28
C ARG A 122 3.15 -2.92 8.93
N THR A 123 2.11 -3.65 8.59
CA THR A 123 0.79 -3.50 9.22
C THR A 123 0.87 -3.78 10.73
N ALA A 124 1.63 -4.79 11.14
CA ALA A 124 1.88 -5.07 12.54
C ALA A 124 2.64 -3.91 13.24
N GLU A 125 3.60 -3.30 12.57
CA GLU A 125 4.29 -2.10 13.06
C GLU A 125 3.31 -0.93 13.24
N TRP A 126 2.44 -0.69 12.27
CA TRP A 126 1.47 0.40 12.32
C TRP A 126 0.38 0.19 13.39
N ALA A 127 0.13 -1.05 13.78
CA ALA A 127 -0.82 -1.37 14.84
C ALA A 127 -0.37 -0.86 16.22
N ALA A 128 0.90 -0.50 16.41
CA ALA A 128 1.38 0.14 17.63
C ALA A 128 0.80 1.55 17.83
N GLU A 129 0.31 2.17 16.77
CA GLU A 129 -0.39 3.46 16.82
C GLU A 129 -1.83 3.26 16.32
N PRO A 130 -2.76 2.85 17.18
CA PRO A 130 -4.13 2.58 16.76
C PRO A 130 -4.84 3.85 16.29
N LEU A 131 -5.90 3.66 15.53
CA LEU A 131 -6.75 4.74 15.04
C LEU A 131 -7.37 5.54 16.20
N THR A 132 -7.29 6.85 16.09
CA THR A 132 -7.89 7.78 17.05
C THR A 132 -9.24 8.28 16.54
N SER A 133 -10.01 8.92 17.42
CA SER A 133 -11.25 9.60 17.03
C SER A 133 -10.99 10.68 15.98
N SER A 134 -9.87 11.39 16.10
CA SER A 134 -9.49 12.42 15.12
C SER A 134 -9.21 11.82 13.75
N ASP A 135 -8.59 10.64 13.68
CA ASP A 135 -8.35 9.93 12.42
C ASP A 135 -9.67 9.56 11.74
N HIS A 136 -10.61 9.01 12.51
CA HIS A 136 -11.93 8.66 11.99
C HIS A 136 -12.69 9.89 11.49
N GLU A 137 -12.70 10.98 12.25
CA GLU A 137 -13.35 12.23 11.86
C GLU A 137 -12.79 12.77 10.55
N ARG A 138 -11.47 12.77 10.42
CA ARG A 138 -10.80 13.22 9.20
C ARG A 138 -11.25 12.46 7.97
N TRP A 139 -11.29 11.13 8.07
CA TRP A 139 -11.67 10.27 6.94
C TRP A 139 -13.17 10.26 6.66
N GLU A 140 -14.01 10.35 7.67
CA GLU A 140 -15.45 10.46 7.52
C GLU A 140 -15.86 11.74 6.78
N GLN A 141 -15.18 12.85 7.01
CA GLN A 141 -15.40 14.10 6.29
C GLN A 141 -15.06 13.98 4.80
N VAL A 142 -14.05 13.21 4.45
CA VAL A 142 -13.62 13.01 3.07
C VAL A 142 -14.59 12.12 2.29
N THR A 143 -15.20 11.16 2.97
CA THR A 143 -16.10 10.16 2.35
C THR A 143 -17.58 10.54 2.41
N ALA A 144 -17.91 11.57 3.13
CA ALA A 144 -19.30 12.10 3.22
C ALA A 144 -19.64 13.01 1.97
#